data_e38f7a7e851d788f5ddae019bead3313
#
_entry.id   e38f7a7e851d788f5ddae019bead3313
#
_cell.length_a   1.000
_cell.length_b   1.000
_cell.length_c   1.000
_cell.angle_alpha   90.00
_cell.angle_beta   90.00
_cell.angle_gamma   90.00
#
_symmetry.space_group_name_H-M   'P 1'
#
loop_
_entity.id
_entity.type
_entity.pdbx_description
1 polymer ?
#
loop_
_entity_poly.entity_id
_entity_poly.type
_entity_poly.pdbx_seq_one_letter_code
_entity_poly.pdbx_strand_id
1 'polypeptide(L)'
;MKKYILYVLLIFLNMNFFTACFDDKSTDPDHPIPDIVIDTIGIPGAFRVTQNERLTIRPKVRRDNGDTSDLSYKWMLNTVATTTQATGANYSNYVCIGESEVLDTIIFLAPNEITYFLWFQVTDNKTQYRRDILWKVLVQSAYNEGILIANTKDGRTTDFSLIEGQQFTEGWTGADKITHNLYSNANGNTMDGLVKQICHSYNSVTKSKRFYCIGNDFYTLVDGLEYKLVGRDFEVIYDNTLSMKPEQIFFSSTGYIVWVNDGNMYPFNKGIARDYPNIQIPMGYAVQEGETQKIKTSKIDKYVAYTHQSGNSKSAWGVWYDKAEGRFLCQKGYPYVKKSIETFVSDPQKAFDPNNLPGLETVYAAIGVNGDFYMIMKNTTTGVYQVYVIERTTSSAKYLYNIPGNEMDQAIGYVVSEDGNVIYFATSTQIYVIVLGGVSPQVNLLYTISSGEITHFSMFRQAWYLINPMTYVSGAGYKVPIDTHENLLLTGVWDGNNGTLYTI
;
A
#
# COMPACT_ATOMS: atom_id res chain seq x y z
N MET A 1 39.56 58.15 52.94
CA MET A 1 40.39 58.20 51.71
C MET A 1 41.05 56.86 51.36
N LYS A 2 41.64 56.11 52.23
CA LYS A 2 42.32 54.84 51.87
C LYS A 2 41.37 53.75 51.20
N LYS A 3 40.12 53.71 51.60
CA LYS A 3 39.16 52.72 50.98
C LYS A 3 38.78 53.04 49.51
N TYR A 4 38.72 54.31 49.15
CA TYR A 4 38.35 54.69 47.79
C TYR A 4 39.55 54.52 46.84
N ILE A 5 40.75 54.63 47.32
CA ILE A 5 41.99 54.37 46.51
C ILE A 5 42.04 52.87 46.15
N LEU A 6 41.67 52.00 47.07
CA LEU A 6 41.65 50.56 46.83
C LEU A 6 40.62 50.18 45.78
N TYR A 7 39.42 50.79 45.76
CA TYR A 7 38.40 50.56 44.78
C TYR A 7 38.81 51.08 43.39
N VAL A 8 39.44 52.24 43.33
CA VAL A 8 39.95 52.79 42.08
C VAL A 8 41.07 51.92 41.52
N LEU A 9 41.93 51.37 42.37
CA LEU A 9 43.03 50.48 41.97
C LEU A 9 42.43 49.12 41.44
N LEU A 10 41.36 48.59 42.11
CA LEU A 10 40.71 47.38 41.67
C LEU A 10 39.95 47.54 40.33
N ILE A 11 39.37 48.71 40.10
CA ILE A 11 38.71 49.03 38.82
C ILE A 11 39.78 49.16 37.70
N PHE A 12 40.90 49.81 37.99
CA PHE A 12 42.04 49.93 37.01
C PHE A 12 42.69 48.58 36.70
N LEU A 13 42.77 47.66 37.70
CA LEU A 13 43.26 46.28 37.47
C LEU A 13 42.30 45.46 36.59
N ASN A 14 41.00 45.62 36.79
CA ASN A 14 40.01 44.92 35.95
C ASN A 14 39.90 45.50 34.54
N MET A 15 40.19 46.81 34.34
CA MET A 15 40.15 47.37 32.98
C MET A 15 41.29 46.86 32.09
N ASN A 16 42.37 46.38 32.65
CA ASN A 16 43.47 45.80 31.86
C ASN A 16 43.24 44.36 31.43
N PHE A 17 42.23 43.68 32.03
CA PHE A 17 41.84 42.34 31.57
C PHE A 17 40.85 42.34 30.38
N PHE A 18 40.26 43.50 30.07
CA PHE A 18 39.33 43.62 28.94
C PHE A 18 39.95 44.14 27.67
N THR A 19 41.24 44.45 27.69
CA THR A 19 42.01 44.84 26.48
C THR A 19 42.86 43.69 25.93
N ALA A 20 42.51 42.42 26.27
CA ALA A 20 42.89 41.34 25.39
C ALA A 20 42.01 41.48 24.15
N CYS A 21 42.37 42.40 23.24
CA CYS A 21 42.01 42.22 21.86
C CYS A 21 42.46 40.81 21.53
N PHE A 22 41.52 39.91 21.33
CA PHE A 22 41.74 38.76 20.49
C PHE A 22 42.13 39.35 19.15
N ASP A 23 43.42 39.40 18.90
CA ASP A 23 43.93 39.60 17.56
C ASP A 23 43.45 38.40 16.78
N ASP A 24 42.27 38.55 16.18
CA ASP A 24 41.67 37.52 15.33
C ASP A 24 42.55 37.42 14.08
N LYS A 25 43.60 36.62 14.21
CA LYS A 25 44.51 36.32 13.09
C LYS A 25 43.82 35.45 12.02
N SER A 26 42.52 35.16 12.19
CA SER A 26 41.75 34.44 11.18
C SER A 26 41.48 35.28 9.92
N THR A 27 41.68 36.58 9.99
CA THR A 27 41.57 37.53 8.87
C THR A 27 42.90 38.29 8.67
N ASP A 28 44.01 37.55 8.53
CA ASP A 28 45.26 38.17 8.07
C ASP A 28 45.06 38.60 6.61
N PRO A 29 44.96 39.91 6.31
CA PRO A 29 44.71 40.38 4.96
C PRO A 29 45.89 40.08 4.02
N ASP A 30 47.08 39.82 4.58
CA ASP A 30 48.28 39.51 3.81
C ASP A 30 48.41 38.03 3.44
N HIS A 31 47.64 37.15 4.12
CA HIS A 31 47.63 35.72 3.85
C HIS A 31 46.20 35.16 3.91
N PRO A 32 45.32 35.58 2.99
CA PRO A 32 43.94 35.07 2.98
C PRO A 32 43.95 33.54 2.76
N ILE A 33 43.20 32.83 3.58
CA ILE A 33 42.96 31.40 3.33
C ILE A 33 42.20 31.26 2.01
N PRO A 34 42.75 30.59 0.99
CA PRO A 34 42.05 30.40 -0.28
C PRO A 34 40.73 29.68 -0.08
N ASP A 35 39.65 30.25 -0.61
CA ASP A 35 38.32 29.57 -0.53
C ASP A 35 38.30 28.34 -1.42
N ILE A 36 37.53 27.33 -1.01
CA ILE A 36 37.27 26.12 -1.80
C ILE A 36 36.09 26.39 -2.69
N VAL A 37 36.27 26.31 -3.99
CA VAL A 37 35.23 26.43 -5.01
C VAL A 37 34.84 25.05 -5.47
N ILE A 38 33.59 24.69 -5.22
CA ILE A 38 32.98 23.45 -5.74
C ILE A 38 32.07 23.84 -6.89
N ASP A 39 32.51 23.58 -8.12
CA ASP A 39 31.71 23.85 -9.33
C ASP A 39 30.74 22.70 -9.58
N THR A 40 29.46 23.02 -9.55
CA THR A 40 28.34 22.09 -9.77
C THR A 40 27.59 22.38 -11.07
N ILE A 41 28.16 23.14 -11.99
CA ILE A 41 27.53 23.42 -13.28
C ILE A 41 27.26 22.11 -14.02
N GLY A 42 26.00 21.90 -14.39
CA GLY A 42 25.55 20.67 -15.04
C GLY A 42 25.24 19.52 -14.06
N ILE A 43 25.43 19.68 -12.76
CA ILE A 43 25.01 18.71 -11.75
C ILE A 43 23.62 19.10 -11.24
N PRO A 44 22.62 18.18 -11.28
CA PRO A 44 21.27 18.49 -10.80
C PRO A 44 21.25 18.70 -9.28
N GLY A 45 20.33 19.53 -8.79
CA GLY A 45 20.17 19.79 -7.36
C GLY A 45 19.57 18.60 -6.57
N ALA A 46 19.06 17.59 -7.28
CA ALA A 46 18.56 16.35 -6.73
C ALA A 46 18.74 15.19 -7.72
N PHE A 47 19.00 14.02 -7.20
CA PHE A 47 19.19 12.80 -7.99
C PHE A 47 18.00 11.87 -7.80
N ARG A 48 17.60 11.21 -8.90
CA ARG A 48 16.72 10.03 -8.88
C ARG A 48 17.55 8.84 -9.31
N VAL A 49 17.57 7.81 -8.50
CA VAL A 49 18.35 6.60 -8.77
C VAL A 49 17.50 5.38 -8.41
N THR A 50 17.53 4.38 -9.24
CA THR A 50 16.90 3.09 -8.93
C THR A 50 17.76 2.35 -7.90
N GLN A 51 17.13 1.65 -6.98
CA GLN A 51 17.84 0.79 -6.03
C GLN A 51 18.77 -0.18 -6.78
N ASN A 52 19.98 -0.36 -6.27
CA ASN A 52 21.05 -1.16 -6.86
C ASN A 52 21.62 -0.63 -8.19
N GLU A 53 21.23 0.56 -8.61
CA GLU A 53 21.88 1.23 -9.73
C GLU A 53 23.07 2.10 -9.28
N ARG A 54 23.92 2.39 -10.26
CA ARG A 54 25.12 3.19 -10.07
C ARG A 54 24.80 4.68 -10.09
N LEU A 55 25.25 5.41 -9.07
CA LEU A 55 25.22 6.87 -9.02
C LEU A 55 26.63 7.41 -9.22
N THR A 56 26.82 8.20 -10.26
CA THR A 56 28.09 8.88 -10.56
C THR A 56 27.89 10.38 -10.51
N ILE A 57 28.69 11.09 -9.70
CA ILE A 57 28.65 12.55 -9.58
C ILE A 57 30.09 13.08 -9.74
N ARG A 58 30.28 14.05 -10.62
CA ARG A 58 31.58 14.58 -11.00
C ARG A 58 31.65 16.11 -10.78
N PRO A 59 31.73 16.60 -9.54
CA PRO A 59 32.00 18.01 -9.30
C PRO A 59 33.42 18.37 -9.75
N LYS A 60 33.67 19.64 -10.01
CA LYS A 60 35.03 20.14 -10.19
C LYS A 60 35.40 20.96 -8.97
N VAL A 61 36.47 20.59 -8.32
CA VAL A 61 36.90 21.22 -7.08
C VAL A 61 38.26 21.89 -7.27
N ARG A 62 38.38 23.12 -6.80
CA ARG A 62 39.62 23.88 -6.80
C ARG A 62 39.60 24.92 -5.70
N ARG A 63 40.75 25.47 -5.32
CA ARG A 63 40.78 26.72 -4.60
C ARG A 63 40.47 27.89 -5.55
N ASP A 64 40.14 29.05 -5.02
CA ASP A 64 39.87 30.27 -5.80
C ASP A 64 41.08 30.72 -6.61
N ASN A 65 42.30 30.43 -6.14
CA ASN A 65 43.56 30.65 -6.86
C ASN A 65 43.84 29.59 -7.95
N GLY A 66 42.96 28.62 -8.15
CA GLY A 66 43.09 27.57 -9.15
C GLY A 66 43.85 26.32 -8.70
N ASP A 67 44.44 26.30 -7.50
CA ASP A 67 45.19 25.15 -6.96
C ASP A 67 44.21 24.03 -6.52
N THR A 68 44.54 22.79 -6.84
CA THR A 68 43.79 21.57 -6.48
C THR A 68 44.57 20.63 -5.56
N SER A 69 45.81 21.01 -5.18
CA SER A 69 46.68 20.19 -4.33
C SER A 69 46.18 20.12 -2.88
N ASP A 70 46.53 19.06 -2.17
CA ASP A 70 46.24 18.88 -0.73
C ASP A 70 44.77 19.05 -0.31
N LEU A 71 43.83 18.71 -1.19
CA LEU A 71 42.41 18.59 -0.87
C LEU A 71 42.04 17.16 -0.57
N SER A 72 41.21 16.97 0.44
CA SER A 72 40.60 15.68 0.73
C SER A 72 39.08 15.75 0.58
N TYR A 73 38.47 14.62 0.22
CA TYR A 73 37.08 14.52 -0.17
C TYR A 73 36.37 13.50 0.70
N LYS A 74 35.11 13.74 1.00
CA LYS A 74 34.28 12.79 1.72
C LYS A 74 32.84 12.88 1.26
N TRP A 75 32.29 11.74 0.85
CA TRP A 75 30.88 11.59 0.49
C TRP A 75 30.15 10.86 1.61
N MET A 76 29.18 11.53 2.20
CA MET A 76 28.41 11.02 3.33
C MET A 76 26.96 10.86 2.92
N LEU A 77 26.43 9.66 2.98
CA LEU A 77 25.03 9.35 2.64
C LEU A 77 24.24 9.08 3.90
N ASN A 78 23.11 9.79 4.07
CA ASN A 78 22.16 9.49 5.12
C ASN A 78 21.46 8.16 4.84
N THR A 79 21.44 7.25 5.79
CA THR A 79 20.79 5.93 5.66
C THR A 79 19.31 5.95 6.07
N VAL A 80 18.80 7.05 6.61
CA VAL A 80 17.42 7.24 7.03
C VAL A 80 16.76 8.31 6.17
N ALA A 81 15.73 7.94 5.40
CA ALA A 81 14.97 8.90 4.61
C ALA A 81 14.27 9.92 5.52
N THR A 82 14.35 11.20 5.17
CA THR A 82 13.78 12.30 5.97
C THR A 82 13.35 13.47 5.10
N THR A 83 12.33 14.19 5.52
CA THR A 83 11.83 15.39 4.84
C THR A 83 12.65 16.65 5.21
N THR A 84 13.38 16.60 6.32
CA THR A 84 14.14 17.73 6.83
C THR A 84 15.63 17.41 6.81
N GLN A 85 16.42 18.38 6.35
CA GLN A 85 17.85 18.30 6.48
C GLN A 85 18.23 18.16 7.96
N ALA A 86 19.04 17.17 8.27
CA ALA A 86 19.59 17.06 9.61
C ALA A 86 20.53 18.24 9.89
N THR A 87 20.21 19.04 10.88
CA THR A 87 21.07 20.08 11.43
C THR A 87 21.60 19.60 12.79
N GLY A 88 22.91 19.55 12.98
CA GLY A 88 23.51 19.26 14.28
C GLY A 88 23.55 17.78 14.68
N ALA A 89 22.81 17.37 15.68
CA ALA A 89 23.00 16.10 16.40
C ALA A 89 22.70 14.77 15.64
N ASN A 90 22.19 14.80 14.41
CA ASN A 90 21.77 13.59 13.68
C ASN A 90 22.78 13.06 12.65
N TYR A 91 24.06 13.35 12.82
CA TYR A 91 25.12 12.81 11.94
C TYR A 91 25.36 11.30 12.12
N SER A 92 24.83 10.69 13.15
CA SER A 92 24.96 9.25 13.41
C SER A 92 24.38 8.36 12.29
N ASN A 93 23.44 8.90 11.50
CA ASN A 93 22.81 8.19 10.40
C ASN A 93 23.54 8.33 9.05
N TYR A 94 24.67 9.06 9.02
CA TYR A 94 25.46 9.22 7.81
C TYR A 94 26.58 8.19 7.75
N VAL A 95 26.71 7.54 6.60
CA VAL A 95 27.82 6.62 6.30
C VAL A 95 28.67 7.19 5.18
N CYS A 96 29.98 6.98 5.26
CA CYS A 96 30.91 7.35 4.20
C CYS A 96 30.79 6.35 3.04
N ILE A 97 30.51 6.85 1.83
CA ILE A 97 30.35 6.05 0.62
C ILE A 97 31.41 6.35 -0.46
N GLY A 98 32.32 7.30 -0.20
CA GLY A 98 33.42 7.65 -1.10
C GLY A 98 34.33 8.69 -0.51
N GLU A 99 35.61 8.65 -0.92
CA GLU A 99 36.69 9.57 -0.47
C GLU A 99 37.45 10.16 -1.66
N SER A 100 36.89 10.13 -2.86
CA SER A 100 37.45 10.73 -4.07
C SER A 100 36.65 11.97 -4.47
N GLU A 101 37.23 12.86 -5.31
CA GLU A 101 36.49 13.97 -5.89
C GLU A 101 35.23 13.53 -6.62
N VAL A 102 35.33 12.43 -7.37
CA VAL A 102 34.21 11.81 -8.09
C VAL A 102 33.56 10.76 -7.21
N LEU A 103 32.25 10.88 -7.02
CA LEU A 103 31.48 9.77 -6.50
C LEU A 103 31.17 8.80 -7.63
N ASP A 104 31.41 7.51 -7.40
CA ASP A 104 31.04 6.43 -8.30
C ASP A 104 30.70 5.18 -7.47
N THR A 105 29.43 5.02 -7.12
CA THR A 105 28.99 3.99 -6.18
C THR A 105 27.63 3.44 -6.56
N ILE A 106 27.31 2.25 -6.04
CA ILE A 106 25.98 1.65 -6.15
C ILE A 106 25.15 2.06 -4.94
N ILE A 107 23.92 2.50 -5.16
CA ILE A 107 22.99 2.90 -4.10
C ILE A 107 22.17 1.70 -3.64
N PHE A 108 22.46 1.18 -2.45
CA PHE A 108 21.76 0.05 -1.85
C PHE A 108 20.63 0.45 -0.88
N LEU A 109 20.34 1.75 -0.75
CA LEU A 109 19.29 2.21 0.14
C LEU A 109 17.92 1.71 -0.33
N ALA A 110 17.03 1.47 0.62
CA ALA A 110 15.67 1.06 0.33
C ALA A 110 14.92 2.14 -0.46
N PRO A 111 14.09 1.77 -1.45
CA PRO A 111 13.21 2.70 -2.13
C PRO A 111 12.31 3.45 -1.14
N ASN A 112 12.12 4.74 -1.36
CA ASN A 112 11.28 5.55 -0.49
C ASN A 112 10.71 6.75 -1.25
N GLU A 113 9.53 7.22 -0.88
CA GLU A 113 8.95 8.46 -1.39
C GLU A 113 9.54 9.70 -0.73
N ILE A 114 10.25 9.52 0.40
CA ILE A 114 10.99 10.55 1.09
C ILE A 114 12.45 10.48 0.65
N THR A 115 13.09 11.62 0.51
CA THR A 115 14.47 11.71 0.05
C THR A 115 15.48 11.31 1.13
N TYR A 116 16.60 10.77 0.68
CA TYR A 116 17.84 10.71 1.43
C TYR A 116 18.67 11.95 1.16
N PHE A 117 19.66 12.24 2.00
CA PHE A 117 20.59 13.33 1.80
C PHE A 117 22.00 12.81 1.55
N LEU A 118 22.64 13.36 0.53
CA LEU A 118 24.01 13.09 0.16
C LEU A 118 24.83 14.34 0.40
N TRP A 119 25.82 14.22 1.24
CA TRP A 119 26.68 15.32 1.68
C TRP A 119 28.08 15.13 1.12
N PHE A 120 28.56 16.08 0.34
CA PHE A 120 29.90 16.14 -0.17
C PHE A 120 30.71 17.17 0.63
N GLN A 121 31.79 16.74 1.21
CA GLN A 121 32.69 17.55 2.03
C GLN A 121 34.06 17.62 1.36
N VAL A 122 34.60 18.82 1.24
CA VAL A 122 35.95 19.08 0.77
C VAL A 122 36.71 19.78 1.87
N THR A 123 37.88 19.26 2.22
CA THR A 123 38.73 19.81 3.27
C THR A 123 40.10 20.15 2.70
N ASP A 124 40.56 21.34 2.96
CA ASP A 124 41.94 21.73 2.75
C ASP A 124 42.80 21.16 3.86
N ASN A 125 43.73 20.26 3.53
CA ASN A 125 44.52 19.55 4.53
C ASN A 125 45.54 20.44 5.25
N LYS A 126 45.92 21.61 4.66
CA LYS A 126 46.84 22.56 5.27
C LYS A 126 46.16 23.46 6.29
N THR A 127 45.00 24.00 5.92
CA THR A 127 44.30 24.99 6.72
C THR A 127 43.20 24.40 7.56
N GLN A 128 42.80 23.15 7.28
CA GLN A 128 41.62 22.47 7.84
C GLN A 128 40.29 23.20 7.52
N TYR A 129 40.32 24.14 6.58
CA TYR A 129 39.13 24.79 6.07
C TYR A 129 38.27 23.77 5.30
N ARG A 130 36.96 23.79 5.51
CA ARG A 130 36.05 22.85 4.92
C ARG A 130 34.91 23.57 4.18
N ARG A 131 34.58 23.06 2.99
CA ARG A 131 33.40 23.45 2.21
C ARG A 131 32.51 22.24 1.95
N ASP A 132 31.20 22.45 2.06
CA ASP A 132 30.23 21.36 1.93
C ASP A 132 29.16 21.68 0.90
N ILE A 133 28.66 20.64 0.21
CA ILE A 133 27.44 20.70 -0.59
C ILE A 133 26.52 19.53 -0.19
N LEU A 134 25.24 19.81 -0.19
CA LEU A 134 24.20 18.84 0.12
C LEU A 134 23.26 18.65 -1.07
N TRP A 135 23.05 17.41 -1.48
CA TRP A 135 22.05 17.02 -2.48
C TRP A 135 20.98 16.13 -1.87
N LYS A 136 19.83 16.12 -2.55
CA LYS A 136 18.75 15.16 -2.29
C LYS A 136 18.92 13.95 -3.19
N VAL A 137 18.70 12.75 -2.65
CA VAL A 137 18.69 11.50 -3.40
C VAL A 137 17.33 10.81 -3.17
N LEU A 138 16.57 10.65 -4.23
CA LEU A 138 15.35 9.85 -4.22
C LEU A 138 15.68 8.48 -4.77
N VAL A 139 15.55 7.45 -3.93
CA VAL A 139 15.76 6.06 -4.35
C VAL A 139 14.42 5.48 -4.77
N GLN A 140 14.34 5.03 -6.00
CA GLN A 140 13.16 4.43 -6.60
C GLN A 140 13.24 2.91 -6.55
N SER A 141 12.09 2.25 -6.53
CA SER A 141 12.03 0.80 -6.71
C SER A 141 12.50 0.41 -8.12
N ALA A 142 13.10 -0.77 -8.23
CA ALA A 142 13.38 -1.39 -9.52
C ALA A 142 12.12 -1.86 -10.26
N TYR A 143 10.97 -1.77 -9.60
CA TYR A 143 9.68 -2.23 -10.10
C TYR A 143 8.71 -1.06 -10.18
N ASN A 144 8.01 -0.96 -11.32
CA ASN A 144 6.96 0.01 -11.52
C ASN A 144 5.59 -0.52 -11.04
N GLU A 145 4.53 0.25 -11.29
CA GLU A 145 3.16 -0.24 -11.11
C GLU A 145 2.86 -1.30 -12.18
N GLY A 146 2.06 -2.30 -11.79
CA GLY A 146 1.70 -3.40 -12.68
C GLY A 146 0.74 -4.36 -12.00
N ILE A 147 0.53 -5.51 -12.60
CA ILE A 147 -0.27 -6.60 -12.02
C ILE A 147 0.64 -7.54 -11.24
N LEU A 148 0.42 -7.62 -9.92
CA LEU A 148 1.07 -8.58 -9.06
C LEU A 148 0.28 -9.87 -9.02
N ILE A 149 0.94 -11.00 -9.32
CA ILE A 149 0.36 -12.33 -9.34
C ILE A 149 1.04 -13.20 -8.30
N ALA A 150 0.23 -13.82 -7.42
CA ALA A 150 0.68 -14.94 -6.61
C ALA A 150 0.59 -16.21 -7.45
N ASN A 151 1.71 -16.89 -7.62
CA ASN A 151 1.80 -18.10 -8.43
C ASN A 151 2.49 -19.23 -7.65
N THR A 152 2.22 -20.46 -8.05
CA THR A 152 2.84 -21.65 -7.47
C THR A 152 3.37 -22.55 -8.58
N LYS A 153 4.50 -23.22 -8.32
CA LYS A 153 5.06 -24.23 -9.23
C LYS A 153 4.86 -25.64 -8.71
N ASP A 154 4.65 -25.79 -7.41
CA ASP A 154 4.61 -27.08 -6.70
C ASP A 154 3.25 -27.37 -6.04
N GLY A 155 2.29 -26.43 -6.14
CA GLY A 155 1.00 -26.54 -5.48
C GLY A 155 1.05 -26.45 -3.95
N ARG A 156 2.17 -26.01 -3.36
CA ARG A 156 2.40 -25.94 -1.91
C ARG A 156 2.94 -24.59 -1.47
N THR A 157 3.79 -23.99 -2.27
CA THR A 157 4.43 -22.72 -1.97
C THR A 157 4.01 -21.64 -2.95
N THR A 158 4.15 -20.38 -2.56
CA THR A 158 3.82 -19.23 -3.39
C THR A 158 5.08 -18.41 -3.70
N ASP A 159 5.16 -17.93 -4.93
CA ASP A 159 6.04 -16.85 -5.31
C ASP A 159 5.23 -15.71 -5.96
N PHE A 160 5.87 -14.58 -6.20
CA PHE A 160 5.24 -13.45 -6.88
C PHE A 160 5.85 -13.20 -8.25
N SER A 161 4.98 -12.85 -9.18
CA SER A 161 5.36 -12.32 -10.49
C SER A 161 4.69 -10.97 -10.70
N LEU A 162 5.41 -10.02 -11.31
CA LEU A 162 4.89 -8.71 -11.68
C LEU A 162 4.82 -8.62 -13.21
N ILE A 163 3.66 -8.23 -13.72
CA ILE A 163 3.47 -7.89 -15.14
C ILE A 163 3.38 -6.38 -15.26
N GLU A 164 4.34 -5.81 -15.97
CA GLU A 164 4.41 -4.40 -16.35
C GLU A 164 4.11 -4.30 -17.84
N GLY A 165 3.24 -3.39 -18.24
CA GLY A 165 2.85 -3.28 -19.64
C GLY A 165 1.91 -2.12 -19.90
N GLN A 166 1.64 -1.85 -21.16
CA GLN A 166 0.85 -0.70 -21.59
C GLN A 166 -0.56 -0.68 -21.00
N GLN A 167 -1.14 -1.85 -20.73
CA GLN A 167 -2.47 -1.97 -20.13
C GLN A 167 -2.49 -1.76 -18.60
N PHE A 168 -1.34 -1.90 -17.92
CA PHE A 168 -1.29 -1.98 -16.47
C PHE A 168 -0.41 -0.92 -15.82
N THR A 169 0.54 -0.34 -16.57
CA THR A 169 1.57 0.55 -16.02
C THR A 169 1.46 1.93 -16.67
N GLU A 170 1.29 2.95 -15.84
CA GLU A 170 1.22 4.34 -16.32
C GLU A 170 2.48 4.74 -17.07
N GLY A 171 2.31 5.30 -18.28
CA GLY A 171 3.41 5.79 -19.10
C GLY A 171 4.32 4.70 -19.71
N TRP A 172 3.91 3.46 -19.68
CA TRP A 172 4.65 2.35 -20.28
C TRP A 172 4.65 2.46 -21.82
N THR A 173 5.83 2.39 -22.44
CA THR A 173 6.00 2.54 -23.89
C THR A 173 6.71 1.38 -24.57
N GLY A 174 7.07 0.34 -23.82
CA GLY A 174 7.79 -0.84 -24.30
C GLY A 174 6.90 -2.07 -24.52
N ALA A 175 7.51 -3.18 -24.87
CA ALA A 175 6.87 -4.49 -24.77
C ALA A 175 6.57 -4.84 -23.32
N ASP A 176 5.54 -5.65 -23.09
CA ASP A 176 5.21 -6.11 -21.76
C ASP A 176 6.40 -6.85 -21.13
N LYS A 177 6.62 -6.60 -19.86
CA LYS A 177 7.71 -7.19 -19.07
C LYS A 177 7.11 -8.01 -17.94
N ILE A 178 7.54 -9.26 -17.84
CA ILE A 178 7.17 -10.14 -16.74
C ILE A 178 8.41 -10.40 -15.89
N THR A 179 8.33 -10.05 -14.62
CA THR A 179 9.40 -10.33 -13.65
C THR A 179 8.93 -11.41 -12.69
N HIS A 180 9.58 -12.57 -12.73
CA HIS A 180 9.25 -13.72 -11.91
C HIS A 180 10.08 -13.80 -10.64
N ASN A 181 9.62 -14.64 -9.70
CA ASN A 181 10.37 -15.03 -8.49
C ASN A 181 10.70 -13.81 -7.59
N LEU A 182 9.82 -12.83 -7.52
CA LEU A 182 10.06 -11.59 -6.77
C LEU A 182 10.23 -11.86 -5.27
N TYR A 183 9.36 -12.71 -4.70
CA TYR A 183 9.44 -13.04 -3.29
C TYR A 183 10.66 -13.89 -2.99
N SER A 184 10.90 -14.96 -3.76
CA SER A 184 12.03 -15.86 -3.51
C SER A 184 13.38 -15.18 -3.74
N ASN A 185 13.49 -14.27 -4.71
CA ASN A 185 14.71 -13.49 -4.93
C ASN A 185 15.01 -12.55 -3.75
N ALA A 186 13.97 -12.00 -3.11
CA ALA A 186 14.12 -11.09 -1.97
C ALA A 186 14.40 -11.82 -0.64
N ASN A 187 13.93 -13.07 -0.49
CA ASN A 187 13.94 -13.79 0.78
C ASN A 187 14.77 -15.09 0.77
N GLY A 188 15.30 -15.49 -0.40
CA GLY A 188 16.10 -16.70 -0.57
C GLY A 188 15.29 -18.00 -0.74
N ASN A 189 13.98 -17.97 -0.54
CA ASN A 189 13.05 -19.09 -0.67
C ASN A 189 11.65 -18.63 -1.03
N THR A 190 10.82 -19.51 -1.58
CA THR A 190 9.40 -19.26 -1.81
C THR A 190 8.64 -19.13 -0.49
N MET A 191 7.48 -18.45 -0.52
CA MET A 191 6.58 -18.34 0.62
C MET A 191 5.88 -19.68 0.88
N ASP A 192 5.91 -20.13 2.10
CA ASP A 192 5.24 -21.36 2.51
C ASP A 192 3.72 -21.20 2.49
N GLY A 193 3.00 -22.16 1.90
CA GLY A 193 1.56 -22.11 1.70
C GLY A 193 1.10 -21.37 0.43
N LEU A 194 -0.18 -21.55 0.09
CA LEU A 194 -0.79 -20.95 -1.09
C LEU A 194 -1.54 -19.67 -0.73
N VAL A 195 -1.09 -18.56 -1.30
CA VAL A 195 -1.79 -17.27 -1.19
C VAL A 195 -3.06 -17.33 -2.04
N LYS A 196 -4.19 -17.09 -1.42
CA LYS A 196 -5.50 -17.03 -2.08
C LYS A 196 -5.99 -15.60 -2.34
N GLN A 197 -5.49 -14.64 -1.59
CA GLN A 197 -5.82 -13.23 -1.78
C GLN A 197 -4.68 -12.32 -1.36
N ILE A 198 -4.47 -11.26 -2.13
CA ILE A 198 -3.54 -10.16 -1.85
C ILE A 198 -4.34 -8.88 -1.73
N CYS A 199 -4.07 -8.11 -0.69
CA CYS A 199 -4.58 -6.75 -0.54
C CYS A 199 -3.39 -5.79 -0.48
N HIS A 200 -3.31 -4.84 -1.41
CA HIS A 200 -2.29 -3.80 -1.41
C HIS A 200 -2.74 -2.61 -0.57
N SER A 201 -1.85 -2.07 0.22
CA SER A 201 -2.10 -0.85 0.99
C SER A 201 -0.89 0.08 1.00
N TYR A 202 -1.19 1.36 0.99
CA TYR A 202 -0.23 2.43 1.17
C TYR A 202 -0.53 3.19 2.46
N ASN A 203 0.45 3.24 3.36
CA ASN A 203 0.35 4.03 4.58
C ASN A 203 0.95 5.42 4.34
N SER A 204 0.10 6.43 4.26
CA SER A 204 0.52 7.81 4.00
C SER A 204 1.36 8.44 5.11
N VAL A 205 1.31 7.91 6.33
CA VAL A 205 2.10 8.39 7.49
C VAL A 205 3.52 7.85 7.43
N THR A 206 3.66 6.53 7.29
CA THR A 206 4.98 5.86 7.24
C THR A 206 5.57 5.81 5.85
N LYS A 207 4.79 6.21 4.82
CA LYS A 207 5.15 6.10 3.40
C LYS A 207 5.47 4.66 2.96
N SER A 208 4.98 3.68 3.70
CA SER A 208 5.21 2.27 3.41
C SER A 208 4.14 1.70 2.50
N LYS A 209 4.56 0.90 1.54
CA LYS A 209 3.70 0.05 0.72
C LYS A 209 3.76 -1.36 1.28
N ARG A 210 2.62 -2.04 1.37
CA ARG A 210 2.54 -3.39 1.93
C ARG A 210 1.58 -4.24 1.12
N PHE A 211 1.94 -5.51 0.97
CA PHE A 211 1.03 -6.56 0.51
C PHE A 211 0.61 -7.40 1.72
N TYR A 212 -0.67 -7.43 1.94
CA TYR A 212 -1.33 -8.24 2.94
C TYR A 212 -1.83 -9.50 2.24
N CYS A 213 -1.21 -10.62 2.54
CA CYS A 213 -1.48 -11.89 1.88
C CYS A 213 -2.16 -12.84 2.85
N ILE A 214 -3.21 -13.51 2.42
CA ILE A 214 -3.85 -14.57 3.17
C ILE A 214 -3.88 -15.88 2.39
N GLY A 215 -3.65 -16.98 3.10
CA GLY A 215 -3.90 -18.34 2.63
C GLY A 215 -5.10 -18.95 3.37
N ASN A 216 -5.17 -20.27 3.42
CA ASN A 216 -6.25 -20.95 4.16
C ASN A 216 -6.05 -20.90 5.67
N ASP A 217 -4.81 -20.89 6.12
CA ASP A 217 -4.39 -21.03 7.51
C ASP A 217 -3.25 -20.08 7.90
N PHE A 218 -2.98 -19.07 7.09
CA PHE A 218 -1.95 -18.10 7.37
C PHE A 218 -2.30 -16.68 6.92
N TYR A 219 -1.63 -15.72 7.55
CA TYR A 219 -1.58 -14.31 7.22
C TYR A 219 -0.11 -13.89 7.09
N THR A 220 0.23 -13.20 6.01
CA THR A 220 1.60 -12.75 5.76
C THR A 220 1.63 -11.29 5.33
N LEU A 221 2.57 -10.55 5.86
CA LEU A 221 2.84 -9.17 5.48
C LEU A 221 4.15 -9.10 4.71
N VAL A 222 4.10 -8.54 3.52
CA VAL A 222 5.23 -8.41 2.61
C VAL A 222 5.45 -6.94 2.27
N ASP A 223 6.70 -6.51 2.19
CA ASP A 223 7.05 -5.17 1.74
C ASP A 223 6.67 -4.97 0.27
N GLY A 224 5.97 -3.89 -0.03
CA GLY A 224 5.43 -3.63 -1.36
C GLY A 224 6.42 -2.99 -2.35
N LEU A 225 7.65 -2.72 -1.93
CA LEU A 225 8.69 -2.16 -2.78
C LEU A 225 9.82 -3.15 -3.04
N GLU A 226 10.19 -3.93 -2.02
CA GLU A 226 11.31 -4.87 -2.08
C GLU A 226 10.86 -6.34 -2.07
N TYR A 227 9.59 -6.63 -1.88
CA TYR A 227 9.02 -7.99 -1.76
C TYR A 227 9.59 -8.82 -0.60
N LYS A 228 10.23 -8.17 0.36
CA LYS A 228 10.75 -8.81 1.56
C LYS A 228 9.63 -9.18 2.52
N LEU A 229 9.77 -10.34 3.16
CA LEU A 229 8.91 -10.72 4.26
C LEU A 229 9.07 -9.72 5.40
N VAL A 230 7.97 -9.13 5.84
CA VAL A 230 7.90 -8.30 7.04
C VAL A 230 7.61 -9.17 8.25
N GLY A 231 6.74 -10.15 8.11
CA GLY A 231 6.40 -11.13 9.12
C GLY A 231 5.18 -11.95 8.75
N ARG A 232 4.95 -13.00 9.53
CA ARG A 232 3.87 -13.96 9.31
C ARG A 232 3.08 -14.23 10.59
N ASP A 233 1.79 -14.42 10.46
CA ASP A 233 0.88 -14.82 11.53
C ASP A 233 1.07 -13.96 12.82
N PHE A 234 1.37 -14.56 13.94
CA PHE A 234 1.54 -13.88 15.23
C PHE A 234 2.84 -13.08 15.35
N GLU A 235 3.73 -13.11 14.38
CA GLU A 235 4.86 -12.17 14.31
C GLU A 235 4.38 -10.76 13.97
N VAL A 236 3.24 -10.65 13.26
CA VAL A 236 2.66 -9.36 12.83
C VAL A 236 1.27 -9.11 13.38
N ILE A 237 0.54 -10.14 13.80
CA ILE A 237 -0.75 -10.00 14.47
C ILE A 237 -0.54 -10.09 15.98
N TYR A 238 -0.87 -9.02 16.69
CA TYR A 238 -0.61 -8.90 18.12
C TYR A 238 -1.48 -9.81 19.02
N ASP A 239 -2.55 -10.38 18.51
CA ASP A 239 -3.44 -11.27 19.27
C ASP A 239 -3.20 -12.73 18.90
N ASN A 240 -2.39 -13.43 19.72
CA ASN A 240 -2.07 -14.84 19.53
C ASN A 240 -3.14 -15.82 20.05
N THR A 241 -4.27 -15.32 20.54
CA THR A 241 -5.41 -16.16 20.94
C THR A 241 -6.33 -16.49 19.76
N LEU A 242 -6.15 -15.83 18.61
CA LEU A 242 -6.95 -16.03 17.42
C LEU A 242 -6.59 -17.35 16.74
N SER A 243 -7.62 -18.04 16.24
CA SER A 243 -7.41 -19.15 15.29
C SER A 243 -7.11 -18.59 13.92
N MET A 244 -6.07 -19.08 13.24
CA MET A 244 -5.76 -18.66 11.87
C MET A 244 -6.64 -19.42 10.88
N LYS A 245 -7.74 -18.78 10.47
CA LYS A 245 -8.64 -19.22 9.41
C LYS A 245 -9.06 -18.03 8.57
N PRO A 246 -8.13 -17.41 7.86
CA PRO A 246 -8.42 -16.23 7.06
C PRO A 246 -9.42 -16.56 5.94
N GLU A 247 -10.44 -15.75 5.79
CA GLU A 247 -11.48 -15.91 4.78
C GLU A 247 -11.41 -14.82 3.72
N GLN A 248 -11.21 -13.58 4.14
CA GLN A 248 -11.14 -12.43 3.24
C GLN A 248 -10.28 -11.32 3.86
N ILE A 249 -9.63 -10.52 3.01
CA ILE A 249 -8.97 -9.29 3.40
C ILE A 249 -9.31 -8.20 2.40
N PHE A 250 -9.61 -7.01 2.88
CA PHE A 250 -9.92 -5.87 2.02
C PHE A 250 -9.52 -4.54 2.66
N PHE A 251 -9.40 -3.53 1.81
CA PHE A 251 -9.05 -2.18 2.22
C PHE A 251 -10.31 -1.31 2.30
N SER A 252 -10.53 -0.67 3.44
CA SER A 252 -11.66 0.23 3.60
C SER A 252 -11.37 1.61 3.03
N SER A 253 -12.40 2.33 2.61
CA SER A 253 -12.30 3.72 2.12
C SER A 253 -11.68 4.68 3.14
N THR A 254 -11.67 4.31 4.41
CA THR A 254 -11.07 5.08 5.51
C THR A 254 -9.61 4.75 5.74
N GLY A 255 -9.03 3.86 4.92
CA GLY A 255 -7.64 3.46 5.01
C GLY A 255 -7.35 2.38 6.06
N TYR A 256 -8.37 1.68 6.56
CA TYR A 256 -8.18 0.51 7.40
C TYR A 256 -8.11 -0.76 6.56
N ILE A 257 -7.20 -1.64 6.91
CA ILE A 257 -7.26 -3.03 6.46
C ILE A 257 -8.28 -3.73 7.34
N VAL A 258 -9.20 -4.46 6.72
CA VAL A 258 -10.18 -5.29 7.41
C VAL A 258 -9.95 -6.74 7.03
N TRP A 259 -9.80 -7.55 8.03
CA TRP A 259 -9.54 -8.98 7.93
C TRP A 259 -10.76 -9.76 8.44
N VAL A 260 -11.27 -10.66 7.62
CA VAL A 260 -12.29 -11.65 8.03
C VAL A 260 -11.57 -12.94 8.36
N ASN A 261 -11.75 -13.42 9.58
CA ASN A 261 -11.08 -14.60 10.09
C ASN A 261 -12.01 -15.40 11.02
N ASP A 262 -12.21 -16.68 10.73
CA ASP A 262 -13.12 -17.59 11.44
C ASP A 262 -14.51 -16.98 11.66
N GLY A 263 -15.06 -16.39 10.60
CA GLY A 263 -16.38 -15.76 10.59
C GLY A 263 -16.48 -14.42 11.33
N ASN A 264 -15.38 -13.83 11.73
CA ASN A 264 -15.35 -12.57 12.45
C ASN A 264 -14.57 -11.49 11.67
N MET A 265 -14.96 -10.24 11.86
CA MET A 265 -14.34 -9.09 11.19
C MET A 265 -13.40 -8.34 12.15
N TYR A 266 -12.15 -8.18 11.72
CA TYR A 266 -11.11 -7.49 12.45
C TYR A 266 -10.57 -6.31 11.66
N PRO A 267 -10.95 -5.07 11.99
CA PRO A 267 -10.26 -3.90 11.49
C PRO A 267 -8.93 -3.73 12.21
N PHE A 268 -7.84 -3.51 11.47
CA PHE A 268 -6.54 -3.24 12.05
C PHE A 268 -6.34 -1.77 12.41
N ASN A 269 -5.67 -1.53 13.52
CA ASN A 269 -5.44 -0.18 14.02
C ASN A 269 -4.39 0.58 13.21
N LYS A 270 -4.84 1.53 12.44
CA LYS A 270 -4.02 2.40 11.61
C LYS A 270 -3.10 3.35 12.43
N GLY A 271 -3.51 3.77 13.62
CA GLY A 271 -2.74 4.70 14.45
C GLY A 271 -1.45 4.09 14.98
N ILE A 272 -1.47 2.81 15.32
CA ILE A 272 -0.31 2.08 15.86
C ILE A 272 0.71 1.78 14.75
N ALA A 273 0.28 1.70 13.51
CA ALA A 273 1.18 1.52 12.37
C ALA A 273 2.25 2.64 12.25
N ARG A 274 2.06 3.79 12.89
CA ARG A 274 3.08 4.85 12.95
C ARG A 274 4.26 4.46 13.82
N ASP A 275 4.01 3.89 14.99
CA ASP A 275 5.03 3.59 15.99
C ASP A 275 5.53 2.14 15.85
N TYR A 276 4.66 1.25 15.35
CA TYR A 276 4.94 -0.16 15.11
C TYR A 276 4.44 -0.57 13.72
N PRO A 277 5.11 -0.15 12.63
CA PRO A 277 4.61 -0.30 11.26
C PRO A 277 4.46 -1.77 10.80
N ASN A 278 5.13 -2.68 11.47
CA ASN A 278 5.14 -4.11 11.14
C ASN A 278 4.20 -4.93 12.02
N ILE A 279 3.50 -4.31 12.99
CA ILE A 279 2.59 -5.01 13.88
C ILE A 279 1.15 -4.62 13.55
N GLN A 280 0.33 -5.62 13.29
CA GLN A 280 -1.10 -5.45 13.05
C GLN A 280 -1.86 -5.71 14.34
N ILE A 281 -2.49 -4.69 14.90
CA ILE A 281 -3.29 -4.81 16.13
C ILE A 281 -4.76 -4.77 15.75
N PRO A 282 -5.49 -5.89 15.90
CA PRO A 282 -6.93 -5.90 15.72
C PRO A 282 -7.61 -4.94 16.69
N MET A 283 -8.51 -4.09 16.18
CA MET A 283 -9.24 -3.12 17.01
C MET A 283 -10.39 -3.75 17.82
N GLY A 284 -10.49 -5.04 17.82
CA GLY A 284 -11.59 -5.81 18.33
C GLY A 284 -12.65 -6.08 17.28
N TYR A 285 -13.62 -6.88 17.61
CA TYR A 285 -14.71 -7.24 16.73
C TYR A 285 -15.65 -6.04 16.50
N ALA A 286 -16.22 -5.94 15.31
CA ALA A 286 -17.41 -5.14 15.13
C ALA A 286 -18.55 -5.70 16.01
N VAL A 287 -19.34 -4.84 16.63
CA VAL A 287 -20.33 -5.23 17.64
C VAL A 287 -21.74 -4.98 17.11
N GLN A 288 -22.62 -5.96 17.26
CA GLN A 288 -24.03 -5.84 16.92
C GLN A 288 -24.76 -4.91 17.91
N GLU A 289 -25.78 -4.18 17.41
CA GLU A 289 -26.58 -3.33 18.27
C GLU A 289 -27.30 -4.13 19.37
N GLY A 290 -27.27 -3.63 20.60
CA GLY A 290 -27.86 -4.29 21.76
C GLY A 290 -26.91 -5.17 22.57
N GLU A 291 -25.74 -5.50 22.08
CA GLU A 291 -24.72 -6.24 22.84
C GLU A 291 -23.95 -5.31 23.79
N THR A 292 -23.82 -5.75 25.04
CA THR A 292 -23.10 -4.98 26.08
C THR A 292 -21.62 -5.30 26.15
N GLN A 293 -21.16 -6.37 25.48
CA GLN A 293 -19.77 -6.81 25.48
C GLN A 293 -19.13 -6.66 24.11
N LYS A 294 -17.82 -6.34 24.11
CA LYS A 294 -16.97 -6.45 22.93
C LYS A 294 -17.07 -7.90 22.50
N ILE A 295 -17.82 -8.28 21.49
CA ILE A 295 -17.63 -9.55 20.89
C ILE A 295 -18.90 -10.20 20.40
N LYS A 296 -18.71 -10.90 19.41
CA LYS A 296 -19.52 -11.82 18.63
C LYS A 296 -20.41 -11.08 17.67
N THR A 297 -19.77 -10.77 16.63
CA THR A 297 -20.41 -10.77 15.35
C THR A 297 -21.05 -12.12 15.14
N SER A 298 -22.23 -12.12 14.58
CA SER A 298 -22.75 -13.27 13.87
C SER A 298 -21.68 -13.77 12.89
N LYS A 299 -21.54 -15.07 12.78
CA LYS A 299 -20.55 -15.66 11.88
C LYS A 299 -20.83 -15.26 10.44
N ILE A 300 -19.87 -14.55 9.86
CA ILE A 300 -19.85 -14.21 8.44
C ILE A 300 -19.74 -15.52 7.64
N ASP A 301 -20.61 -15.73 6.67
CA ASP A 301 -20.52 -16.88 5.79
C ASP A 301 -19.64 -16.55 4.57
N LYS A 302 -18.36 -16.77 4.70
CA LYS A 302 -17.27 -16.65 3.71
C LYS A 302 -16.95 -15.23 3.20
N TYR A 303 -17.95 -14.46 2.73
CA TYR A 303 -17.71 -13.22 1.99
C TYR A 303 -18.47 -12.04 2.56
N VAL A 304 -17.83 -10.89 2.49
CA VAL A 304 -18.40 -9.57 2.76
C VAL A 304 -18.36 -8.76 1.47
N ALA A 305 -19.49 -8.25 1.02
CA ALA A 305 -19.52 -7.18 0.04
C ALA A 305 -19.20 -5.88 0.75
N TYR A 306 -18.09 -5.22 0.38
CA TYR A 306 -17.59 -4.05 1.07
C TYR A 306 -17.32 -2.90 0.11
N THR A 307 -17.76 -1.68 0.44
CA THR A 307 -17.55 -0.51 -0.42
C THR A 307 -16.30 0.28 -0.07
N HIS A 308 -15.59 0.72 -1.11
CA HIS A 308 -14.51 1.69 -1.00
C HIS A 308 -14.99 3.14 -0.96
N GLN A 309 -16.26 3.39 -1.25
CA GLN A 309 -16.81 4.74 -1.30
C GLN A 309 -17.17 5.22 0.10
N SER A 310 -16.72 6.42 0.45
CA SER A 310 -17.14 7.09 1.68
C SER A 310 -18.64 7.36 1.62
N GLY A 311 -19.40 6.86 2.58
CA GLY A 311 -20.82 7.11 2.76
C GLY A 311 -21.09 8.07 3.92
N ASN A 312 -22.32 8.55 4.00
CA ASN A 312 -22.81 9.19 5.21
C ASN A 312 -23.10 8.12 6.29
N SER A 313 -23.41 8.53 7.51
CA SER A 313 -23.69 7.63 8.63
C SER A 313 -24.90 6.70 8.44
N LYS A 314 -25.70 6.91 7.38
CA LYS A 314 -26.88 6.09 7.06
C LYS A 314 -26.60 5.00 6.03
N SER A 315 -25.51 5.14 5.26
CA SER A 315 -25.14 4.18 4.22
C SER A 315 -24.42 2.96 4.82
N ALA A 316 -24.77 1.78 4.37
CA ALA A 316 -23.99 0.59 4.69
C ALA A 316 -22.59 0.66 4.07
N TRP A 317 -21.61 0.14 4.79
CA TRP A 317 -20.22 0.04 4.34
C TRP A 317 -19.88 -1.38 3.91
N GLY A 318 -20.53 -2.36 4.54
CA GLY A 318 -20.39 -3.76 4.23
C GLY A 318 -21.67 -4.52 4.50
N VAL A 319 -21.90 -5.57 3.73
CA VAL A 319 -23.03 -6.50 3.88
C VAL A 319 -22.49 -7.93 3.81
N TRP A 320 -23.01 -8.77 4.67
CA TRP A 320 -22.70 -10.21 4.67
C TRP A 320 -23.92 -11.03 5.11
N TYR A 321 -23.85 -12.32 4.87
CA TYR A 321 -24.86 -13.26 5.31
C TYR A 321 -24.47 -13.93 6.62
N ASP A 322 -25.36 -13.90 7.59
CA ASP A 322 -25.30 -14.65 8.83
C ASP A 322 -26.01 -15.98 8.64
N LYS A 323 -25.23 -17.03 8.38
CA LYS A 323 -25.75 -18.36 8.10
C LYS A 323 -26.47 -18.97 9.29
N ALA A 324 -26.05 -18.66 10.52
CA ALA A 324 -26.63 -19.22 11.73
C ALA A 324 -28.07 -18.71 11.96
N GLU A 325 -28.29 -17.43 11.67
CA GLU A 325 -29.58 -16.76 11.86
C GLU A 325 -30.41 -16.67 10.56
N GLY A 326 -29.83 -17.04 9.42
CA GLY A 326 -30.50 -16.98 8.14
C GLY A 326 -30.90 -15.58 7.70
N ARG A 327 -30.00 -14.62 7.82
CA ARG A 327 -30.27 -13.21 7.54
C ARG A 327 -29.07 -12.45 7.01
N PHE A 328 -29.29 -11.32 6.36
CA PHE A 328 -28.22 -10.36 6.08
C PHE A 328 -28.00 -9.42 7.26
N LEU A 329 -26.76 -9.04 7.44
CA LEU A 329 -26.34 -7.98 8.34
C LEU A 329 -25.56 -6.93 7.57
N CYS A 330 -25.59 -5.70 8.05
CA CYS A 330 -24.80 -4.63 7.48
C CYS A 330 -23.96 -3.93 8.55
N GLN A 331 -22.82 -3.43 8.10
CA GLN A 331 -22.02 -2.50 8.87
C GLN A 331 -22.39 -1.07 8.46
N LYS A 332 -22.73 -0.23 9.43
CA LYS A 332 -22.92 1.21 9.26
C LYS A 332 -21.89 1.96 10.10
N GLY A 333 -21.34 3.03 9.52
CA GLY A 333 -20.29 3.80 10.18
C GLY A 333 -18.93 3.10 10.10
N TYR A 334 -17.98 3.62 10.86
CA TYR A 334 -16.61 3.12 10.85
C TYR A 334 -16.50 1.75 11.52
N PRO A 335 -15.66 0.84 11.02
CA PRO A 335 -15.55 -0.53 11.55
C PRO A 335 -15.11 -0.63 13.02
N TYR A 336 -14.61 0.45 13.57
CA TYR A 336 -14.17 0.53 14.98
C TYR A 336 -15.19 1.23 15.90
N VAL A 337 -16.34 1.65 15.38
CA VAL A 337 -17.37 2.31 16.20
C VAL A 337 -18.25 1.25 16.86
N LYS A 338 -18.49 1.37 18.14
CA LYS A 338 -19.46 0.54 18.86
C LYS A 338 -20.82 0.63 18.17
N LYS A 339 -21.51 -0.50 18.04
CA LYS A 339 -22.80 -0.61 17.36
C LYS A 339 -22.73 -0.31 15.84
N SER A 340 -21.67 -0.78 15.19
CA SER A 340 -21.52 -0.62 13.74
C SER A 340 -22.27 -1.69 12.94
N ILE A 341 -22.68 -2.80 13.56
CA ILE A 341 -23.41 -3.89 12.91
C ILE A 341 -24.90 -3.76 13.22
N GLU A 342 -25.71 -3.73 12.19
CA GLU A 342 -27.15 -3.57 12.26
C GLU A 342 -27.86 -4.63 11.42
N THR A 343 -29.08 -4.96 11.83
CA THR A 343 -30.05 -5.67 11.01
C THR A 343 -30.71 -4.73 10.02
N PHE A 344 -31.28 -5.26 8.98
CA PHE A 344 -32.07 -4.50 8.03
C PHE A 344 -33.50 -4.27 8.56
N VAL A 345 -34.16 -3.28 8.03
CA VAL A 345 -35.61 -3.09 8.27
C VAL A 345 -36.37 -3.98 7.31
N SER A 346 -37.23 -4.85 7.85
CA SER A 346 -38.16 -5.65 7.04
C SER A 346 -39.24 -4.74 6.44
N ASP A 347 -39.43 -4.83 5.14
CA ASP A 347 -40.46 -4.12 4.40
C ASP A 347 -41.13 -5.08 3.42
N PRO A 348 -42.41 -5.41 3.61
CA PRO A 348 -43.13 -6.38 2.76
C PRO A 348 -43.32 -5.90 1.31
N GLN A 349 -43.06 -4.63 1.01
CA GLN A 349 -43.10 -4.07 -0.35
C GLN A 349 -41.78 -4.22 -1.11
N LYS A 350 -40.73 -4.69 -0.45
CA LYS A 350 -39.41 -4.88 -1.06
C LYS A 350 -39.31 -6.27 -1.71
N ALA A 351 -38.28 -6.46 -2.55
CA ALA A 351 -38.07 -7.66 -3.32
C ALA A 351 -37.89 -8.94 -2.46
N PHE A 352 -37.37 -8.77 -1.23
CA PHE A 352 -37.17 -9.86 -0.26
C PHE A 352 -37.07 -9.28 1.16
N ASP A 353 -37.26 -10.14 2.17
CA ASP A 353 -37.00 -9.79 3.56
C ASP A 353 -35.56 -10.16 3.93
N PRO A 354 -34.64 -9.19 4.14
CA PRO A 354 -33.26 -9.49 4.46
C PRO A 354 -33.05 -10.14 5.84
N ASN A 355 -34.07 -10.15 6.70
CA ASN A 355 -34.01 -10.73 8.04
C ASN A 355 -34.55 -12.19 8.10
N ASN A 356 -35.10 -12.72 7.01
CA ASN A 356 -35.64 -14.06 6.97
C ASN A 356 -35.28 -14.75 5.65
N LEU A 357 -34.10 -15.31 5.60
CA LEU A 357 -33.52 -15.97 4.42
C LEU A 357 -32.85 -17.31 4.80
N PRO A 358 -33.55 -18.25 5.42
CA PRO A 358 -32.94 -19.51 5.85
C PRO A 358 -32.54 -20.39 4.65
N GLY A 359 -31.57 -21.26 4.86
CA GLY A 359 -31.15 -22.26 3.89
C GLY A 359 -30.35 -21.72 2.71
N LEU A 360 -29.67 -20.59 2.87
CA LEU A 360 -28.76 -20.04 1.88
C LEU A 360 -27.29 -20.29 2.27
N GLU A 361 -26.44 -20.25 1.26
CA GLU A 361 -24.98 -20.27 1.36
C GLU A 361 -24.40 -19.16 0.48
N THR A 362 -23.46 -18.40 1.01
CA THR A 362 -22.79 -17.36 0.24
C THR A 362 -21.81 -17.98 -0.74
N VAL A 363 -21.97 -17.66 -2.00
CA VAL A 363 -21.09 -18.08 -3.09
C VAL A 363 -20.04 -17.01 -3.37
N TYR A 364 -20.50 -15.75 -3.45
CA TYR A 364 -19.65 -14.60 -3.66
C TYR A 364 -20.37 -13.32 -3.21
N ALA A 365 -19.61 -12.29 -2.85
CA ALA A 365 -20.16 -11.00 -2.48
C ALA A 365 -19.25 -9.87 -2.99
N ALA A 366 -19.84 -8.88 -3.63
CA ALA A 366 -19.12 -7.74 -4.18
C ALA A 366 -20.02 -6.52 -4.29
N ILE A 367 -19.40 -5.40 -4.68
CA ILE A 367 -20.09 -4.18 -5.07
C ILE A 367 -20.39 -4.25 -6.56
N GLY A 368 -21.55 -3.75 -6.95
CA GLY A 368 -21.93 -3.60 -8.35
C GLY A 368 -22.39 -2.17 -8.65
N VAL A 369 -23.29 -2.05 -9.60
CA VAL A 369 -23.81 -0.78 -10.12
C VAL A 369 -24.29 0.14 -8.99
N ASN A 370 -23.96 1.42 -9.08
CA ASN A 370 -24.26 2.47 -8.09
C ASN A 370 -23.64 2.22 -6.70
N GLY A 371 -22.69 1.30 -6.59
CA GLY A 371 -22.10 0.91 -5.32
C GLY A 371 -23.04 0.03 -4.48
N ASP A 372 -24.08 -0.55 -5.07
CA ASP A 372 -24.99 -1.48 -4.39
C ASP A 372 -24.30 -2.82 -4.10
N PHE A 373 -24.76 -3.51 -3.07
CA PHE A 373 -24.19 -4.78 -2.65
C PHE A 373 -24.86 -5.93 -3.36
N TYR A 374 -24.05 -6.75 -4.04
CA TYR A 374 -24.49 -7.94 -4.75
C TYR A 374 -24.06 -9.17 -3.97
N MET A 375 -25.03 -9.92 -3.46
CA MET A 375 -24.81 -11.15 -2.72
C MET A 375 -25.22 -12.32 -3.61
N ILE A 376 -24.27 -13.08 -4.12
CA ILE A 376 -24.52 -14.30 -4.90
C ILE A 376 -24.65 -15.45 -3.91
N MET A 377 -25.84 -16.02 -3.86
CA MET A 377 -26.22 -17.04 -2.90
C MET A 377 -26.65 -18.32 -3.61
N LYS A 378 -26.45 -19.47 -2.97
CA LYS A 378 -27.01 -20.75 -3.39
C LYS A 378 -28.04 -21.21 -2.36
N ASN A 379 -29.24 -21.52 -2.80
CA ASN A 379 -30.23 -22.17 -1.94
C ASN A 379 -29.83 -23.63 -1.73
N THR A 380 -29.52 -23.99 -0.48
CA THR A 380 -29.00 -25.32 -0.14
C THR A 380 -30.01 -26.45 -0.31
N THR A 381 -31.31 -26.13 -0.36
CA THR A 381 -32.40 -27.11 -0.55
C THR A 381 -32.70 -27.34 -2.02
N THR A 382 -32.80 -26.27 -2.81
CA THR A 382 -33.21 -26.34 -4.23
C THR A 382 -32.03 -26.38 -5.20
N GLY A 383 -30.80 -26.00 -4.75
CA GLY A 383 -29.63 -25.85 -5.59
C GLY A 383 -29.64 -24.58 -6.46
N VAL A 384 -30.71 -23.80 -6.44
CA VAL A 384 -30.86 -22.61 -7.28
C VAL A 384 -29.93 -21.50 -6.82
N TYR A 385 -29.23 -20.89 -7.78
CA TYR A 385 -28.45 -19.69 -7.54
C TYR A 385 -29.32 -18.44 -7.57
N GLN A 386 -29.07 -17.55 -6.65
CA GLN A 386 -29.82 -16.29 -6.46
C GLN A 386 -28.89 -15.13 -6.28
N VAL A 387 -29.25 -13.98 -6.84
CA VAL A 387 -28.53 -12.72 -6.61
C VAL A 387 -29.45 -11.77 -5.85
N TYR A 388 -29.04 -11.44 -4.63
CA TYR A 388 -29.71 -10.48 -3.78
C TYR A 388 -28.99 -9.15 -3.92
N VAL A 389 -29.69 -8.11 -4.36
CA VAL A 389 -29.14 -6.75 -4.48
C VAL A 389 -29.68 -5.88 -3.36
N ILE A 390 -28.77 -5.30 -2.61
CA ILE A 390 -29.06 -4.44 -1.47
C ILE A 390 -28.59 -3.03 -1.81
N GLU A 391 -29.51 -2.07 -1.76
CA GLU A 391 -29.20 -0.67 -2.03
C GLU A 391 -28.30 -0.07 -0.93
N ARG A 392 -27.16 0.47 -1.33
CA ARG A 392 -26.17 1.00 -0.39
C ARG A 392 -26.68 2.18 0.42
N THR A 393 -27.34 3.15 -0.22
CA THR A 393 -27.69 4.43 0.37
C THR A 393 -28.81 4.34 1.40
N THR A 394 -29.78 3.47 1.17
CA THR A 394 -30.93 3.26 2.05
C THR A 394 -30.76 2.02 2.92
N SER A 395 -29.78 1.17 2.62
CA SER A 395 -29.61 -0.14 3.27
C SER A 395 -30.89 -0.96 3.20
N SER A 396 -31.49 -1.09 2.02
CA SER A 396 -32.75 -1.80 1.81
C SER A 396 -32.65 -2.83 0.69
N ALA A 397 -33.48 -3.87 0.76
CA ALA A 397 -33.63 -4.85 -0.30
C ALA A 397 -34.09 -4.15 -1.60
N LYS A 398 -33.41 -4.42 -2.71
CA LYS A 398 -33.66 -3.77 -4.00
C LYS A 398 -34.16 -4.75 -5.06
N TYR A 399 -33.40 -5.80 -5.33
CA TYR A 399 -33.72 -6.80 -6.33
C TYR A 399 -33.39 -8.22 -5.83
N LEU A 400 -34.14 -9.19 -6.31
CA LEU A 400 -33.88 -10.62 -6.18
C LEU A 400 -33.96 -11.25 -7.57
N TYR A 401 -32.89 -11.89 -7.99
CA TYR A 401 -32.81 -12.60 -9.26
C TYR A 401 -32.57 -14.08 -9.02
N ASN A 402 -33.39 -14.95 -9.61
CA ASN A 402 -33.12 -16.39 -9.67
C ASN A 402 -32.32 -16.64 -10.96
N ILE A 403 -31.14 -17.22 -10.84
CA ILE A 403 -30.27 -17.50 -11.96
C ILE A 403 -30.61 -18.86 -12.55
N PRO A 404 -30.96 -18.94 -13.84
CA PRO A 404 -31.27 -20.21 -14.48
C PRO A 404 -29.98 -21.00 -14.76
N GLY A 405 -30.15 -22.33 -14.91
CA GLY A 405 -29.04 -23.23 -15.25
C GLY A 405 -28.27 -23.72 -14.02
N ASN A 406 -27.24 -24.49 -14.29
CA ASN A 406 -26.35 -25.09 -13.30
C ASN A 406 -24.86 -24.85 -13.62
N GLU A 407 -24.55 -24.01 -14.58
CA GLU A 407 -23.18 -23.69 -15.01
C GLU A 407 -22.32 -23.12 -13.85
N MET A 408 -22.97 -22.42 -12.92
CA MET A 408 -22.32 -21.86 -11.73
C MET A 408 -21.83 -22.93 -10.74
N ASP A 409 -22.27 -24.18 -10.84
CA ASP A 409 -21.78 -25.27 -9.98
C ASP A 409 -20.29 -25.56 -10.19
N GLN A 410 -19.74 -25.18 -11.34
CA GLN A 410 -18.34 -25.37 -11.69
C GLN A 410 -17.54 -24.07 -11.67
N ALA A 411 -18.13 -23.00 -11.17
CA ALA A 411 -17.45 -21.70 -11.15
C ALA A 411 -16.27 -21.69 -10.18
N ILE A 412 -15.16 -21.17 -10.67
CA ILE A 412 -13.91 -20.99 -9.90
C ILE A 412 -13.70 -19.53 -9.46
N GLY A 413 -14.39 -18.59 -10.08
CA GLY A 413 -14.29 -17.17 -9.77
C GLY A 413 -15.46 -16.37 -10.34
N TYR A 414 -15.73 -15.24 -9.70
CA TYR A 414 -16.81 -14.33 -10.05
C TYR A 414 -16.32 -12.91 -10.12
N VAL A 415 -16.95 -12.11 -10.97
CA VAL A 415 -16.75 -10.67 -11.07
C VAL A 415 -18.11 -10.00 -11.20
N VAL A 416 -18.41 -9.04 -10.35
CA VAL A 416 -19.58 -8.18 -10.45
C VAL A 416 -19.16 -6.86 -11.09
N SER A 417 -19.83 -6.46 -12.17
CA SER A 417 -19.53 -5.18 -12.83
C SER A 417 -20.10 -4.00 -12.03
N GLU A 418 -19.31 -2.94 -11.91
CA GLU A 418 -19.76 -1.67 -11.34
C GLU A 418 -20.42 -0.75 -12.39
N ASP A 419 -20.20 -1.01 -13.67
CA ASP A 419 -20.64 -0.17 -14.79
C ASP A 419 -21.90 -0.71 -15.48
N GLY A 420 -22.24 -1.95 -15.25
CA GLY A 420 -23.41 -2.61 -15.84
C GLY A 420 -24.02 -3.67 -14.94
N ASN A 421 -25.30 -3.95 -15.16
CA ASN A 421 -26.06 -4.96 -14.40
C ASN A 421 -25.69 -6.38 -14.84
N VAL A 422 -24.40 -6.70 -14.79
CA VAL A 422 -23.86 -7.98 -15.24
C VAL A 422 -22.92 -8.59 -14.20
N ILE A 423 -22.90 -9.92 -14.17
CA ILE A 423 -21.96 -10.71 -13.40
C ILE A 423 -21.23 -11.62 -14.37
N TYR A 424 -19.92 -11.67 -14.29
CA TYR A 424 -19.13 -12.65 -15.01
C TYR A 424 -18.71 -13.77 -14.05
N PHE A 425 -18.62 -14.99 -14.56
CA PHE A 425 -18.00 -16.09 -13.85
C PHE A 425 -17.20 -16.98 -14.79
N ALA A 426 -16.17 -17.62 -14.26
CA ALA A 426 -15.36 -18.56 -15.00
C ALA A 426 -15.47 -19.96 -14.38
N THR A 427 -15.54 -20.97 -15.24
CA THR A 427 -15.25 -22.37 -14.91
C THR A 427 -13.80 -22.67 -15.26
N SER A 428 -13.36 -23.91 -15.14
CA SER A 428 -11.99 -24.28 -15.55
C SER A 428 -11.67 -24.06 -17.04
N THR A 429 -12.68 -23.94 -17.90
CA THR A 429 -12.47 -23.82 -19.36
C THR A 429 -13.32 -22.76 -20.05
N GLN A 430 -14.30 -22.20 -19.39
CA GLN A 430 -15.29 -21.30 -19.99
C GLN A 430 -15.52 -20.06 -19.14
N ILE A 431 -15.84 -18.97 -19.79
CA ILE A 431 -16.24 -17.70 -19.16
C ILE A 431 -17.69 -17.41 -19.59
N TYR A 432 -18.50 -17.08 -18.61
CA TYR A 432 -19.90 -16.77 -18.79
C TYR A 432 -20.22 -15.34 -18.33
N VAL A 433 -21.28 -14.78 -18.89
CA VAL A 433 -21.89 -13.53 -18.44
C VAL A 433 -23.33 -13.76 -18.05
N ILE A 434 -23.71 -13.28 -16.88
CA ILE A 434 -25.09 -13.20 -16.40
C ILE A 434 -25.56 -11.76 -16.57
N VAL A 435 -26.56 -11.56 -17.42
CA VAL A 435 -27.21 -10.26 -17.58
C VAL A 435 -28.41 -10.20 -16.66
N LEU A 436 -28.37 -9.31 -15.67
CA LEU A 436 -29.40 -9.15 -14.62
C LEU A 436 -30.54 -8.20 -15.01
N GLY A 437 -30.71 -7.91 -16.28
CA GLY A 437 -31.76 -7.01 -16.76
C GLY A 437 -32.93 -7.77 -17.43
N GLY A 438 -34.03 -7.05 -17.67
CA GLY A 438 -35.19 -7.60 -18.38
C GLY A 438 -36.14 -8.39 -17.50
N VAL A 439 -36.90 -9.31 -18.13
CA VAL A 439 -37.97 -10.12 -17.46
C VAL A 439 -37.34 -11.20 -16.59
N SER A 440 -36.21 -11.76 -17.00
CA SER A 440 -35.43 -12.77 -16.25
C SER A 440 -33.95 -12.66 -16.59
N PRO A 441 -33.06 -13.04 -15.66
CA PRO A 441 -31.65 -13.13 -15.93
C PRO A 441 -31.33 -14.07 -17.10
N GLN A 442 -30.29 -13.71 -17.86
CA GLN A 442 -29.78 -14.50 -18.98
C GLN A 442 -28.36 -14.94 -18.67
N VAL A 443 -28.07 -16.24 -18.77
CA VAL A 443 -26.72 -16.79 -18.67
C VAL A 443 -26.21 -17.10 -20.07
N ASN A 444 -25.15 -16.45 -20.50
CA ASN A 444 -24.61 -16.60 -21.82
C ASN A 444 -23.13 -17.00 -21.75
N LEU A 445 -22.75 -17.97 -22.58
CA LEU A 445 -21.33 -18.28 -22.78
C LEU A 445 -20.67 -17.12 -23.52
N LEU A 446 -19.60 -16.57 -22.91
CA LEU A 446 -18.84 -15.47 -23.48
C LEU A 446 -17.61 -15.97 -24.23
N TYR A 447 -16.86 -16.88 -23.60
CA TYR A 447 -15.62 -17.37 -24.16
C TYR A 447 -15.30 -18.80 -23.70
N THR A 448 -14.63 -19.56 -24.56
CA THR A 448 -14.07 -20.90 -24.23
C THR A 448 -12.59 -20.88 -24.56
N ILE A 449 -11.73 -21.21 -23.60
CA ILE A 449 -10.30 -21.33 -23.84
C ILE A 449 -10.01 -22.56 -24.72
N SER A 450 -9.00 -22.46 -25.57
CA SER A 450 -8.64 -23.53 -26.51
C SER A 450 -7.83 -24.65 -25.87
N SER A 451 -7.12 -24.36 -24.78
CA SER A 451 -6.27 -25.32 -24.06
C SER A 451 -5.97 -24.83 -22.64
N GLY A 452 -5.58 -25.74 -21.75
CA GLY A 452 -5.25 -25.44 -20.36
C GLY A 452 -6.48 -25.32 -19.45
N GLU A 453 -6.26 -24.78 -18.26
CA GLU A 453 -7.28 -24.57 -17.24
C GLU A 453 -7.23 -23.13 -16.73
N ILE A 454 -8.39 -22.51 -16.58
CA ILE A 454 -8.50 -21.20 -15.93
C ILE A 454 -8.28 -21.41 -14.43
N THR A 455 -7.28 -20.78 -13.88
CA THR A 455 -6.91 -20.87 -12.45
C THR A 455 -7.13 -19.57 -11.69
N HIS A 456 -7.36 -18.47 -12.40
CA HIS A 456 -7.63 -17.16 -11.82
C HIS A 456 -8.61 -16.40 -12.70
N PHE A 457 -9.55 -15.69 -12.05
CA PHE A 457 -10.52 -14.85 -12.73
C PHE A 457 -10.85 -13.64 -11.87
N SER A 458 -10.56 -12.44 -12.37
CA SER A 458 -10.81 -11.17 -11.69
C SER A 458 -11.03 -10.04 -12.68
N MET A 459 -11.41 -8.87 -12.19
CA MET A 459 -11.47 -7.66 -13.00
C MET A 459 -10.34 -6.71 -12.63
N PHE A 460 -9.68 -6.19 -13.63
CA PHE A 460 -8.75 -5.07 -13.51
C PHE A 460 -9.41 -3.81 -14.07
N ARG A 461 -9.34 -2.74 -13.32
CA ARG A 461 -9.79 -1.41 -13.73
C ARG A 461 -8.63 -0.45 -13.57
N GLN A 462 -8.12 0.04 -14.67
CA GLN A 462 -7.12 1.09 -14.66
C GLN A 462 -7.80 2.45 -14.47
N ALA A 463 -7.45 3.14 -13.40
CA ALA A 463 -7.95 4.47 -13.12
C ALA A 463 -6.78 5.44 -12.99
N TRP A 464 -6.76 6.46 -13.82
CA TRP A 464 -5.82 7.57 -13.71
C TRP A 464 -6.36 8.64 -12.77
N TYR A 465 -5.50 9.21 -11.95
CA TYR A 465 -5.90 10.22 -10.99
C TYR A 465 -5.08 11.49 -11.16
N LEU A 466 -5.74 12.63 -11.35
CA LEU A 466 -5.11 13.94 -11.16
C LEU A 466 -5.12 14.32 -9.69
N ILE A 467 -3.98 14.81 -9.21
CA ILE A 467 -3.97 15.60 -7.98
C ILE A 467 -4.59 16.94 -8.32
N ASN A 468 -5.81 17.19 -7.86
CA ASN A 468 -6.43 18.50 -8.03
C ASN A 468 -5.78 19.51 -7.06
N PRO A 469 -4.96 20.46 -7.54
CA PRO A 469 -4.29 21.43 -6.68
C PRO A 469 -5.25 22.39 -5.98
N MET A 470 -6.49 22.51 -6.45
CA MET A 470 -7.51 23.41 -5.85
C MET A 470 -8.24 22.80 -4.65
N THR A 471 -8.15 21.48 -4.44
CA THR A 471 -8.74 20.81 -3.27
C THR A 471 -7.72 20.52 -2.17
N TYR A 472 -6.53 21.12 -2.24
CA TYR A 472 -5.50 21.00 -1.22
C TYR A 472 -5.89 21.85 0.02
N VAL A 473 -6.97 21.48 0.68
CA VAL A 473 -7.31 21.99 2.00
C VAL A 473 -6.80 20.97 3.01
N SER A 474 -5.80 21.37 3.77
CA SER A 474 -5.25 20.63 4.93
C SER A 474 -4.53 19.31 4.65
N GLY A 475 -3.66 19.23 3.64
CA GLY A 475 -2.71 18.11 3.51
C GLY A 475 -3.28 16.79 3.00
N ALA A 476 -4.55 16.74 2.64
CA ALA A 476 -5.18 15.60 1.99
C ALA A 476 -5.34 15.90 0.49
N GLY A 477 -4.37 15.46 -0.31
CA GLY A 477 -4.52 15.44 -1.76
C GLY A 477 -5.59 14.42 -2.14
N TYR A 478 -6.73 14.87 -2.64
CA TYR A 478 -7.70 13.98 -3.27
C TYR A 478 -7.24 13.70 -4.70
N LYS A 479 -6.96 12.45 -4.99
CA LYS A 479 -6.84 11.98 -6.36
C LYS A 479 -8.25 11.83 -6.91
N VAL A 480 -8.61 12.61 -7.91
CA VAL A 480 -9.89 12.47 -8.62
C VAL A 480 -9.64 11.65 -9.88
N PRO A 481 -10.41 10.60 -10.14
CA PRO A 481 -10.29 9.87 -11.39
C PRO A 481 -10.50 10.83 -12.57
N ILE A 482 -9.54 10.91 -13.48
CA ILE A 482 -9.63 11.73 -14.69
C ILE A 482 -10.21 10.94 -15.83
N ASP A 483 -9.86 9.67 -15.88
CA ASP A 483 -10.32 8.75 -16.90
C ASP A 483 -10.35 7.34 -16.33
N THR A 484 -11.31 6.55 -16.74
CA THR A 484 -11.36 5.12 -16.44
C THR A 484 -11.14 4.41 -17.78
N HIS A 485 -9.97 3.82 -17.92
CA HIS A 485 -9.76 2.92 -19.04
C HIS A 485 -10.66 1.68 -18.91
N GLU A 486 -10.81 0.97 -20.00
CA GLU A 486 -11.66 -0.20 -20.12
C GLU A 486 -11.45 -1.18 -18.97
N ASN A 487 -12.55 -1.73 -18.47
CA ASN A 487 -12.49 -2.83 -17.52
C ASN A 487 -12.02 -4.08 -18.25
N LEU A 488 -10.97 -4.71 -17.76
CA LEU A 488 -10.39 -5.91 -18.32
C LEU A 488 -10.72 -7.11 -17.43
N LEU A 489 -11.28 -8.16 -18.00
CA LEU A 489 -11.38 -9.44 -17.33
C LEU A 489 -10.01 -10.13 -17.41
N LEU A 490 -9.36 -10.27 -16.27
CA LEU A 490 -8.10 -10.96 -16.14
C LEU A 490 -8.36 -12.45 -15.96
N THR A 491 -7.85 -13.23 -16.91
CA THR A 491 -8.01 -14.68 -16.92
C THR A 491 -6.65 -15.35 -16.90
N GLY A 492 -6.27 -15.92 -15.77
CA GLY A 492 -5.07 -16.73 -15.64
C GLY A 492 -5.32 -18.16 -16.11
N VAL A 493 -4.54 -18.63 -17.07
CA VAL A 493 -4.65 -19.99 -17.63
C VAL A 493 -3.36 -20.74 -17.40
N TRP A 494 -3.48 -21.97 -16.92
CA TRP A 494 -2.39 -22.94 -16.76
C TRP A 494 -2.48 -24.02 -17.82
N ASP A 495 -1.44 -24.23 -18.63
CA ASP A 495 -1.39 -25.20 -19.73
C ASP A 495 -0.71 -26.55 -19.34
N GLY A 496 -0.38 -26.72 -18.08
CA GLY A 496 0.37 -27.86 -17.57
C GLY A 496 1.87 -27.59 -17.39
N ASN A 497 2.40 -26.53 -18.02
CA ASN A 497 3.80 -26.13 -17.95
C ASN A 497 4.00 -24.65 -17.61
N ASN A 498 3.15 -23.81 -18.17
CA ASN A 498 3.26 -22.34 -18.02
C ASN A 498 1.91 -21.70 -17.68
N GLY A 499 1.98 -20.61 -16.93
CA GLY A 499 0.84 -19.72 -16.70
C GLY A 499 0.83 -18.58 -17.72
N THR A 500 -0.33 -18.28 -18.26
CA THR A 500 -0.55 -17.13 -19.14
C THR A 500 -1.70 -16.29 -18.59
N LEU A 501 -1.53 -14.95 -18.58
CA LEU A 501 -2.60 -14.02 -18.25
C LEU A 501 -3.20 -13.48 -19.54
N TYR A 502 -4.48 -13.73 -19.75
CA TYR A 502 -5.26 -13.14 -20.83
C TYR A 502 -6.09 -11.97 -20.30
N THR A 503 -6.26 -10.96 -21.14
CA THR A 503 -7.17 -9.85 -20.92
C THR A 503 -8.31 -9.95 -21.94
N ILE A 504 -9.54 -9.91 -21.48
CA ILE A 504 -10.76 -10.02 -22.30
C ILE A 504 -11.62 -8.79 -22.06
#